data_3728e539b63c728e7ec49745f0fa0695
#
_entry.id   3728e539b63c728e7ec49745f0fa0695
#
_cell.length_a   1.000
_cell.length_b   1.000
_cell.length_c   1.000
_cell.angle_alpha   90.00
_cell.angle_beta   90.00
_cell.angle_gamma   90.00
#
_symmetry.space_group_name_H-M   'P 1'
#
loop_
_entity.id
_entity.type
_entity.pdbx_description
1 polymer ?
#
loop_
_entity_poly.entity_id
_entity_poly.type
_entity_poly.pdbx_seq_one_letter_code
_entity_poly.pdbx_strand_id
1 'polypeptide(L)'
;MQPSPVTVEEASKNVVRAYVDAFNRGDLEALRELVAEDGEIQGVFGRGVFARIEPIWRQLIEGYGMQLTIEGLVAEGNVVAARYTERGTFRARAFGHEPTGRAYELVAMEWFEIENGRIRRRWGARDAAAQARQLGLAP
;
A
#
# COMPACT_ATOMS: atom_id res chain seq x y z
N MET A 1 37.89 4.34 -6.32
CA MET A 1 36.84 5.32 -6.05
C MET A 1 35.74 4.67 -5.23
N GLN A 2 35.35 5.27 -4.14
CA GLN A 2 34.26 4.74 -3.32
C GLN A 2 32.93 5.27 -3.84
N PRO A 3 31.87 4.43 -3.82
CA PRO A 3 30.54 4.91 -4.19
C PRO A 3 30.06 5.97 -3.19
N SER A 4 29.23 6.89 -3.67
CA SER A 4 28.61 7.89 -2.80
C SER A 4 27.66 7.17 -1.84
N PRO A 5 27.59 7.64 -0.57
CA PRO A 5 26.62 7.07 0.35
C PRO A 5 25.19 7.36 -0.12
N VAL A 6 24.28 6.43 0.18
CA VAL A 6 22.86 6.60 -0.11
C VAL A 6 22.32 7.72 0.76
N THR A 7 21.62 8.67 0.17
CA THR A 7 20.98 9.77 0.90
C THR A 7 19.83 9.26 1.75
N VAL A 8 19.42 10.03 2.75
CA VAL A 8 18.24 9.73 3.56
C VAL A 8 17.02 9.58 2.67
N GLU A 9 16.86 10.48 1.68
CA GLU A 9 15.75 10.46 0.74
C GLU A 9 15.75 9.16 -0.08
N GLU A 10 16.89 8.75 -0.60
CA GLU A 10 16.96 7.53 -1.41
C GLU A 10 16.73 6.28 -0.56
N ALA A 11 17.29 6.26 0.66
CA ALA A 11 17.05 5.16 1.59
C ALA A 11 15.56 5.05 1.95
N SER A 12 14.91 6.19 2.18
CA SER A 12 13.48 6.23 2.50
C SER A 12 12.62 5.76 1.32
N LYS A 13 12.96 6.18 0.10
CA LYS A 13 12.27 5.71 -1.12
C LYS A 13 12.45 4.20 -1.29
N ASN A 14 13.62 3.65 -0.95
CA ASN A 14 13.87 2.23 -1.07
C ASN A 14 12.98 1.40 -0.13
N VAL A 15 12.66 1.93 1.05
CA VAL A 15 11.71 1.28 1.96
C VAL A 15 10.33 1.22 1.31
N VAL A 16 9.90 2.31 0.67
CA VAL A 16 8.61 2.36 -0.04
C VAL A 16 8.59 1.39 -1.22
N ARG A 17 9.69 1.31 -1.99
CA ARG A 17 9.80 0.35 -3.10
C ARG A 17 9.68 -1.09 -2.60
N ALA A 18 10.35 -1.41 -1.48
CA ALA A 18 10.26 -2.73 -0.87
C ALA A 18 8.84 -3.04 -0.38
N TYR A 19 8.16 -2.04 0.19
CA TYR A 19 6.77 -2.15 0.61
C TYR A 19 5.86 -2.47 -0.57
N VAL A 20 5.97 -1.73 -1.67
CA VAL A 20 5.16 -1.97 -2.87
C VAL A 20 5.44 -3.36 -3.44
N ASP A 21 6.70 -3.76 -3.50
CA ASP A 21 7.09 -5.08 -4.01
C ASP A 21 6.50 -6.19 -3.15
N ALA A 22 6.61 -6.09 -1.83
CA ALA A 22 6.05 -7.08 -0.91
C ALA A 22 4.53 -7.16 -1.05
N PHE A 23 3.86 -6.00 -1.15
CA PHE A 23 2.41 -5.93 -1.34
C PHE A 23 2.00 -6.64 -2.64
N ASN A 24 2.71 -6.34 -3.72
CA ASN A 24 2.40 -6.93 -5.03
C ASN A 24 2.62 -8.45 -5.07
N ARG A 25 3.57 -8.97 -4.29
CA ARG A 25 3.77 -10.42 -4.15
C ARG A 25 2.78 -11.07 -3.19
N GLY A 26 2.01 -10.26 -2.45
CA GLY A 26 1.13 -10.77 -1.42
C GLY A 26 1.90 -11.29 -0.19
N ASP A 27 3.11 -10.81 0.03
CA ASP A 27 3.98 -11.26 1.11
C ASP A 27 3.73 -10.44 2.37
N LEU A 28 2.74 -10.86 3.15
CA LEU A 28 2.32 -10.17 4.37
C LEU A 28 3.41 -10.21 5.45
N GLU A 29 4.23 -11.25 5.48
CA GLU A 29 5.34 -11.33 6.45
C GLU A 29 6.40 -10.29 6.13
N ALA A 30 6.75 -10.11 4.86
CA ALA A 30 7.68 -9.06 4.44
C ALA A 30 7.12 -7.67 4.77
N LEU A 31 5.82 -7.46 4.57
CA LEU A 31 5.16 -6.20 4.94
C LEU A 31 5.26 -5.95 6.44
N ARG A 32 5.05 -6.98 7.25
CA ARG A 32 5.16 -6.87 8.71
C ARG A 32 6.55 -6.38 9.10
N GLU A 33 7.60 -6.92 8.48
CA GLU A 33 8.97 -6.56 8.79
C GLU A 33 9.32 -5.12 8.39
N LEU A 34 8.60 -4.57 7.39
CA LEU A 34 8.82 -3.21 6.92
C LEU A 34 8.10 -2.15 7.75
N VAL A 35 7.17 -2.55 8.61
CA VAL A 35 6.42 -1.64 9.48
C VAL A 35 7.01 -1.70 10.88
N ALA A 36 7.26 -0.52 11.49
CA ALA A 36 7.72 -0.46 12.86
C ALA A 36 6.69 -1.13 13.79
N GLU A 37 7.15 -1.76 14.87
CA GLU A 37 6.28 -2.52 15.78
C GLU A 37 5.11 -1.69 16.29
N ASP A 38 5.36 -0.42 16.63
CA ASP A 38 4.34 0.52 17.08
C ASP A 38 3.92 1.49 15.97
N GLY A 39 4.27 1.17 14.71
CA GLY A 39 3.94 2.00 13.56
C GLY A 39 2.44 2.03 13.32
N GLU A 40 1.96 3.17 12.82
CA GLU A 40 0.54 3.39 12.58
C GLU A 40 0.25 3.50 11.08
N ILE A 41 -0.70 2.71 10.63
CA ILE A 41 -1.15 2.67 9.24
C ILE A 41 -2.58 3.20 9.21
N GLN A 42 -2.84 4.17 8.35
CA GLN A 42 -4.19 4.69 8.13
C GLN A 42 -4.53 4.64 6.64
N GLY A 43 -5.69 4.08 6.33
CA GLY A 43 -6.21 4.01 4.98
C GLY A 43 -7.71 4.26 4.98
N VAL A 44 -8.36 4.06 3.84
CA VAL A 44 -9.80 4.33 3.69
C VAL A 44 -10.66 3.31 4.46
N PHE A 45 -10.11 2.14 4.80
CA PHE A 45 -10.86 1.09 5.48
C PHE A 45 -10.54 0.97 6.97
N GLY A 46 -9.56 1.72 7.48
CA GLY A 46 -9.23 1.65 8.90
C GLY A 46 -7.89 2.23 9.25
N ARG A 47 -7.60 2.22 10.55
CA ARG A 47 -6.39 2.76 11.13
C ARG A 47 -5.93 1.88 12.29
N GLY A 48 -4.63 1.71 12.43
CA GLY A 48 -4.06 0.98 13.55
C GLY A 48 -2.65 0.48 13.28
N VAL A 49 -2.16 -0.35 14.20
CA VAL A 49 -0.88 -1.06 14.02
C VAL A 49 -1.05 -2.19 13.01
N PHE A 50 0.06 -2.77 12.57
CA PHE A 50 0.06 -3.79 11.51
C PHE A 50 -0.94 -4.92 11.79
N ALA A 51 -0.99 -5.44 13.01
CA ALA A 51 -1.88 -6.55 13.35
C ALA A 51 -3.35 -6.22 13.07
N ARG A 52 -3.75 -4.98 13.24
CA ARG A 52 -5.11 -4.52 12.95
C ARG A 52 -5.37 -4.31 11.47
N ILE A 53 -4.35 -3.89 10.73
CA ILE A 53 -4.45 -3.57 9.31
C ILE A 53 -4.29 -4.82 8.43
N GLU A 54 -3.54 -5.80 8.87
CA GLU A 54 -3.27 -7.02 8.10
C GLU A 54 -4.53 -7.68 7.54
N PRO A 55 -5.63 -7.87 8.30
CA PRO A 55 -6.83 -8.48 7.74
C PRO A 55 -7.44 -7.67 6.59
N ILE A 56 -7.31 -6.34 6.62
CA ILE A 56 -7.77 -5.46 5.54
C ILE A 56 -6.90 -5.68 4.31
N TRP A 57 -5.59 -5.65 4.47
CA TRP A 57 -4.65 -5.85 3.36
C TRP A 57 -4.79 -7.23 2.75
N ARG A 58 -5.03 -8.25 3.57
CA ARG A 58 -5.26 -9.62 3.07
C ARG A 58 -6.46 -9.66 2.13
N GLN A 59 -7.54 -8.98 2.48
CA GLN A 59 -8.73 -8.93 1.62
C GLN A 59 -8.47 -8.16 0.32
N LEU A 60 -7.70 -7.08 0.37
CA LEU A 60 -7.31 -6.33 -0.83
C LEU A 60 -6.44 -7.19 -1.75
N ILE A 61 -5.52 -7.95 -1.18
CA ILE A 61 -4.60 -8.81 -1.95
C ILE A 61 -5.33 -10.04 -2.49
N GLU A 62 -5.98 -10.80 -1.61
CA GLU A 62 -6.60 -12.07 -1.99
C GLU A 62 -7.93 -11.89 -2.71
N GLY A 63 -8.73 -10.91 -2.25
CA GLY A 63 -10.05 -10.67 -2.82
C GLY A 63 -10.02 -9.81 -4.07
N TYR A 64 -9.38 -8.66 -4.00
CA TYR A 64 -9.36 -7.69 -5.11
C TYR A 64 -8.14 -7.85 -6.02
N GLY A 65 -7.21 -8.74 -5.69
CA GLY A 65 -6.02 -8.96 -6.52
C GLY A 65 -5.19 -7.68 -6.72
N MET A 66 -5.16 -6.82 -5.71
CA MET A 66 -4.59 -5.48 -5.81
C MET A 66 -3.11 -5.49 -6.16
N GLN A 67 -2.76 -4.71 -7.19
CA GLN A 67 -1.40 -4.49 -7.65
C GLN A 67 -1.15 -3.00 -7.75
N LEU A 68 0.02 -2.56 -7.32
CA LEU A 68 0.42 -1.16 -7.34
C LEU A 68 1.57 -0.97 -8.33
N THR A 69 1.43 0.03 -9.21
CA THR A 69 2.53 0.48 -10.06
C THR A 69 2.96 1.86 -9.58
N ILE A 70 4.22 2.01 -9.20
CA ILE A 70 4.75 3.31 -8.76
C ILE A 70 4.87 4.21 -9.99
N GLU A 71 4.14 5.32 -10.00
CA GLU A 71 4.23 6.35 -11.04
C GLU A 71 5.19 7.47 -10.64
N GLY A 72 5.34 7.73 -9.34
CA GLY A 72 6.26 8.72 -8.83
C GLY A 72 6.49 8.60 -7.35
N LEU A 73 7.72 8.91 -6.92
CA LEU A 73 8.10 9.02 -5.51
C LEU A 73 8.80 10.35 -5.32
N VAL A 74 8.38 11.09 -4.31
CA VAL A 74 9.02 12.34 -3.90
C VAL A 74 9.37 12.21 -2.43
N ALA A 75 10.59 12.57 -2.06
CA ALA A 75 11.03 12.49 -0.68
C ALA A 75 11.66 13.79 -0.22
N GLU A 76 11.39 14.14 1.03
CA GLU A 76 12.06 15.20 1.75
C GLU A 76 12.44 14.65 3.11
N GLY A 77 13.75 14.51 3.37
CA GLY A 77 14.21 13.82 4.56
C GLY A 77 13.68 12.39 4.60
N ASN A 78 13.06 12.02 5.70
CA ASN A 78 12.49 10.69 5.89
C ASN A 78 11.00 10.60 5.54
N VAL A 79 10.48 11.60 4.83
CA VAL A 79 9.08 11.61 4.38
C VAL A 79 9.05 11.29 2.89
N VAL A 80 8.19 10.36 2.49
CA VAL A 80 8.02 9.97 1.09
C VAL A 80 6.55 10.09 0.71
N ALA A 81 6.28 10.75 -0.41
CA ALA A 81 4.98 10.75 -1.04
C ALA A 81 5.04 9.86 -2.29
N ALA A 82 4.08 8.98 -2.43
CA ALA A 82 4.01 8.03 -3.53
C ALA A 82 2.71 8.22 -4.30
N ARG A 83 2.80 8.14 -5.63
CA ARG A 83 1.63 8.12 -6.52
C ARG A 83 1.67 6.83 -7.30
N TYR A 84 0.56 6.10 -7.29
CA TYR A 84 0.42 4.79 -7.93
C TYR A 84 -0.71 4.78 -8.93
N THR A 85 -0.61 3.85 -9.88
CA THR A 85 -1.77 3.25 -10.53
C THR A 85 -2.07 1.96 -9.79
N GLU A 86 -3.27 1.84 -9.28
CA GLU A 86 -3.73 0.63 -8.59
C GLU A 86 -4.68 -0.13 -9.51
N ARG A 87 -4.44 -1.44 -9.67
CA ARG A 87 -5.25 -2.33 -10.51
C ARG A 87 -5.58 -3.58 -9.73
N GLY A 88 -6.67 -4.22 -10.12
CA GLY A 88 -7.02 -5.53 -9.56
C GLY A 88 -8.25 -6.11 -10.25
N THR A 89 -8.64 -7.29 -9.79
CA THR A 89 -9.85 -7.99 -10.23
C THR A 89 -10.50 -8.60 -9.00
N PHE A 90 -11.80 -8.37 -8.83
CA PHE A 90 -12.55 -8.93 -7.70
C PHE A 90 -12.77 -10.42 -7.93
N ARG A 91 -11.87 -11.24 -7.38
CA ARG A 91 -11.79 -12.69 -7.67
C ARG A 91 -12.15 -13.59 -6.50
N ALA A 92 -12.18 -13.08 -5.28
CA ALA A 92 -12.53 -13.85 -4.08
C ALA A 92 -13.28 -12.98 -3.10
N ARG A 93 -14.13 -13.60 -2.28
CA ARG A 93 -14.95 -12.86 -1.30
C ARG A 93 -14.12 -11.89 -0.47
N ALA A 94 -14.58 -10.66 -0.37
CA ALA A 94 -13.92 -9.61 0.40
C ALA A 94 -14.94 -8.57 0.87
N PHE A 95 -14.70 -8.01 2.05
CA PHE A 95 -15.52 -6.95 2.65
C PHE A 95 -17.03 -7.25 2.62
N GLY A 96 -17.37 -8.54 2.83
CA GLY A 96 -18.77 -8.95 2.88
C GLY A 96 -19.46 -9.14 1.53
N HIS A 97 -18.71 -9.04 0.42
CA HIS A 97 -19.27 -9.17 -0.92
C HIS A 97 -18.73 -10.40 -1.65
N GLU A 98 -19.59 -11.06 -2.44
CA GLU A 98 -19.18 -12.12 -3.33
C GLU A 98 -18.43 -11.53 -4.53
N PRO A 99 -17.45 -12.26 -5.09
CA PRO A 99 -16.66 -11.74 -6.22
C PRO A 99 -17.53 -11.53 -7.47
N THR A 100 -17.27 -10.43 -8.18
CA THR A 100 -17.97 -10.09 -9.42
C THR A 100 -17.16 -10.45 -10.65
N GLY A 101 -15.86 -10.73 -10.50
CA GLY A 101 -14.95 -10.98 -11.61
C GLY A 101 -14.57 -9.73 -12.39
N ARG A 102 -15.04 -8.57 -11.98
CA ARG A 102 -14.74 -7.30 -12.66
C ARG A 102 -13.38 -6.75 -12.26
N ALA A 103 -12.72 -6.10 -13.22
CA ALA A 103 -11.46 -5.43 -13.00
C ALA A 103 -11.68 -3.96 -12.66
N TYR A 104 -10.67 -3.37 -11.99
CA TYR A 104 -10.69 -1.94 -11.69
C TYR A 104 -9.30 -1.32 -11.90
N GLU A 105 -9.28 -0.01 -12.08
CA GLU A 105 -8.06 0.78 -12.15
C GLU A 105 -8.34 2.15 -11.59
N LEU A 106 -7.45 2.64 -10.72
CA LEU A 106 -7.60 3.96 -10.11
C LEU A 106 -6.24 4.54 -9.72
N VAL A 107 -6.25 5.83 -9.38
CA VAL A 107 -5.08 6.50 -8.81
C VAL A 107 -5.13 6.35 -7.30
N ALA A 108 -4.00 5.97 -6.70
CA ALA A 108 -3.85 5.92 -5.26
C ALA A 108 -2.62 6.72 -4.85
N MET A 109 -2.67 7.31 -3.67
CA MET A 109 -1.56 8.07 -3.11
C MET A 109 -1.32 7.65 -1.67
N GLU A 110 -0.05 7.62 -1.29
CA GLU A 110 0.35 7.28 0.07
C GLU A 110 1.44 8.23 0.55
N TRP A 111 1.40 8.51 1.84
CA TRP A 111 2.37 9.35 2.53
C TRP A 111 3.02 8.51 3.61
N PHE A 112 4.36 8.47 3.63
CA PHE A 112 5.13 7.64 4.55
C PHE A 112 6.07 8.49 5.37
N GLU A 113 6.19 8.14 6.66
CA GLU A 113 7.27 8.59 7.52
C GLU A 113 8.12 7.37 7.88
N ILE A 114 9.41 7.44 7.56
CA ILE A 114 10.33 6.31 7.70
C ILE A 114 11.25 6.59 8.89
N GLU A 115 11.48 5.58 9.72
CA GLU A 115 12.37 5.66 10.86
C GLU A 115 13.14 4.35 11.00
N ASN A 116 14.46 4.42 11.03
CA ASN A 116 15.33 3.24 11.17
C ASN A 116 15.04 2.16 10.13
N GLY A 117 14.79 2.57 8.88
CA GLY A 117 14.53 1.64 7.79
C GLY A 117 13.16 1.00 7.78
N ARG A 118 12.25 1.48 8.63
CA ARG A 118 10.88 0.96 8.73
C ARG A 118 9.86 2.07 8.60
N ILE A 119 8.65 1.70 8.20
CA ILE A 119 7.51 2.61 8.13
C ILE A 119 7.01 2.88 9.53
N ARG A 120 7.15 4.11 9.98
CA ARG A 120 6.68 4.57 11.28
C ARG A 120 5.23 5.01 11.22
N ARG A 121 4.86 5.69 10.13
CA ARG A 121 3.49 6.10 9.85
C ARG A 121 3.23 6.05 8.36
N ARG A 122 2.00 5.71 7.99
CA ARG A 122 1.56 5.74 6.61
C ARG A 122 0.10 6.19 6.56
N TRP A 123 -0.17 7.12 5.66
CA TRP A 123 -1.54 7.52 5.30
C TRP A 123 -1.76 7.15 3.85
N GLY A 124 -2.93 6.55 3.56
CA GLY A 124 -3.31 6.19 2.20
C GLY A 124 -4.61 6.84 1.82
N ALA A 125 -4.66 7.35 0.60
CA ALA A 125 -5.86 7.90 0.00
C ALA A 125 -6.04 7.30 -1.38
N ARG A 126 -7.25 6.83 -1.66
CA ARG A 126 -7.57 6.21 -2.93
C ARG A 126 -9.04 6.41 -3.23
N ASP A 127 -9.40 6.36 -4.51
CA ASP A 127 -10.79 6.55 -4.92
C ASP A 127 -11.59 5.27 -4.70
N ALA A 128 -12.00 5.04 -3.46
CA ALA A 128 -12.77 3.86 -3.09
C ALA A 128 -14.15 3.83 -3.76
N ALA A 129 -14.72 4.99 -4.04
CA ALA A 129 -16.00 5.07 -4.75
C ALA A 129 -15.85 4.60 -6.20
N ALA A 130 -14.78 5.00 -6.88
CA ALA A 130 -14.50 4.51 -8.23
C ALA A 130 -14.29 3.00 -8.25
N GLN A 131 -13.57 2.46 -7.25
CA GLN A 131 -13.39 1.02 -7.12
C GLN A 131 -14.73 0.29 -7.00
N ALA A 132 -15.60 0.76 -6.12
CA ALA A 132 -16.91 0.15 -5.90
C ALA A 132 -17.73 0.16 -7.18
N ARG A 133 -17.76 1.28 -7.92
CA ARG A 133 -18.47 1.37 -9.18
C ARG A 133 -17.93 0.41 -10.23
N GLN A 134 -16.62 0.37 -10.38
CA GLN A 134 -15.97 -0.49 -11.39
C GLN A 134 -16.16 -1.97 -11.08
N LEU A 135 -16.15 -2.33 -9.79
CA LEU A 135 -16.36 -3.71 -9.35
C LEU A 135 -17.83 -4.11 -9.31
N GLY A 136 -18.75 -3.18 -9.53
CA GLY A 136 -20.18 -3.47 -9.51
C GLY A 136 -20.77 -3.55 -8.11
N LEU A 137 -20.15 -2.87 -7.11
CA LEU A 137 -20.58 -2.90 -5.71
C LEU A 137 -21.35 -1.63 -5.30
N ALA A 138 -21.30 -0.57 -6.09
CA ALA A 138 -21.99 0.66 -5.77
C ALA A 138 -23.50 0.45 -5.81
N PRO A 139 -24.28 1.05 -4.88
CA PRO A 139 -25.74 0.99 -4.93
C PRO A 139 -26.29 1.74 -6.11
#